data_13b6b179cd22ae84da9246f0fe53e19c
#
_entry.id   13b6b179cd22ae84da9246f0fe53e19c
#
_cell.length_a   1.000
_cell.length_b   1.000
_cell.length_c   1.000
_cell.angle_alpha   90.00
_cell.angle_beta   90.00
_cell.angle_gamma   90.00
#
_symmetry.space_group_name_H-M   'P 1'
#
loop_
_entity.id
_entity.type
_entity.pdbx_description
1 polymer ?
#
loop_
_entity_poly.entity_id
_entity_poly.type
_entity_poly.pdbx_seq_one_letter_code
_entity_poly.pdbx_strand_id
1 'polypeptide(L)'
;MLSPEYLSKIAEGSEEIASQLHTYIIRQIIDRMMIRIGRGDDYLLTSSDAWRIQVLQDSGYLLQDITAELAKYTKRQEKEIKAAMEEAGVKALEYDDKIYQAAGLSPMPLTQSPALIRLMERNYNATLGEWNNYTRSTAQAAQRLFLNECDLAYNKVISGAVAYNQAVREAVESVVSNGVYVQYPSGHRDTIETATARAVRTGIAQACADITLTRMKEMGCSLVLTSAHIGARTGSGGPDHTNHLYWQAGIYSVDWDKVDKAKKKEGG
;
A
#
# COMPACT_ATOMS: atom_id res chain seq x y z
N MET A 1 4.73 22.12 -7.66
CA MET A 1 4.31 20.72 -7.80
C MET A 1 5.45 19.81 -7.33
N LEU A 2 5.15 18.76 -6.59
CA LEU A 2 6.16 17.82 -6.12
C LEU A 2 6.69 16.97 -7.28
N SER A 3 8.02 16.77 -7.34
CA SER A 3 8.62 15.92 -8.39
C SER A 3 8.38 14.44 -8.14
N PRO A 4 8.38 13.59 -9.19
CA PRO A 4 8.26 12.13 -9.04
C PRO A 4 9.37 11.54 -8.16
N GLU A 5 10.59 12.09 -8.23
CA GLU A 5 11.73 11.66 -7.41
C GLU A 5 11.48 11.96 -5.92
N TYR A 6 10.92 13.12 -5.61
CA TYR A 6 10.54 13.46 -4.25
C TYR A 6 9.45 12.54 -3.71
N LEU A 7 8.41 12.27 -4.51
CA LEU A 7 7.33 11.35 -4.14
C LEU A 7 7.83 9.91 -3.94
N SER A 8 8.82 9.48 -4.70
CA SER A 8 9.46 8.17 -4.49
C SER A 8 10.23 8.15 -3.18
N LYS A 9 11.07 9.16 -2.94
CA LYS A 9 11.89 9.27 -1.73
C LYS A 9 11.06 9.33 -0.45
N ILE A 10 9.97 10.09 -0.44
CA ILE A 10 9.13 10.23 0.76
C ILE A 10 8.35 8.96 1.10
N ALA A 11 8.21 8.02 0.16
CA ALA A 11 7.59 6.72 0.39
C ALA A 11 8.57 5.63 0.85
N GLU A 12 9.89 5.87 0.81
CA GLU A 12 10.93 4.87 1.15
C GLU A 12 10.78 4.33 2.58
N GLY A 13 10.47 5.20 3.55
CA GLY A 13 10.26 4.77 4.94
C GLY A 13 9.08 3.81 5.09
N SER A 14 7.99 4.05 4.37
CA SER A 14 6.82 3.17 4.34
C SER A 14 7.11 1.85 3.61
N GLU A 15 7.89 1.87 2.54
CA GLU A 15 8.33 0.69 1.80
C GLU A 15 9.24 -0.20 2.66
N GLU A 16 10.19 0.39 3.39
CA GLU A 16 11.07 -0.32 4.30
C GLU A 16 10.29 -1.03 5.42
N ILE A 17 9.29 -0.36 6.02
CA ILE A 17 8.42 -0.97 7.03
C ILE A 17 7.68 -2.18 6.43
N ALA A 18 7.19 -2.08 5.21
CA ALA A 18 6.50 -3.18 4.51
C ALA A 18 7.45 -4.34 4.19
N SER A 19 8.68 -4.05 3.77
CA SER A 19 9.73 -5.04 3.49
C SER A 19 10.11 -5.84 4.74
N GLN A 20 10.27 -5.16 5.87
CA GLN A 20 10.52 -5.82 7.16
C GLN A 20 9.38 -6.73 7.57
N LEU A 21 8.12 -6.30 7.37
CA LEU A 21 6.95 -7.14 7.62
C LEU A 21 6.92 -8.36 6.71
N HIS A 22 7.19 -8.19 5.42
CA HIS A 22 7.27 -9.30 4.45
C HIS A 22 8.31 -10.33 4.87
N THR A 23 9.51 -9.87 5.21
CA THR A 23 10.59 -10.74 5.70
C THR A 23 10.19 -11.50 6.96
N TYR A 24 9.53 -10.83 7.90
CA TYR A 24 9.00 -11.47 9.10
C TYR A 24 8.00 -12.57 8.75
N ILE A 25 7.02 -12.29 7.89
CA ILE A 25 5.99 -13.25 7.49
C ILE A 25 6.62 -14.49 6.82
N ILE A 26 7.52 -14.30 5.86
CA ILE A 26 8.23 -15.42 5.19
C ILE A 26 8.98 -16.29 6.20
N ARG A 27 9.70 -15.65 7.13
CA ARG A 27 10.42 -16.39 8.20
C ARG A 27 9.45 -17.19 9.07
N GLN A 28 8.31 -16.62 9.48
CA GLN A 28 7.32 -17.33 10.28
C GLN A 28 6.74 -18.55 9.54
N ILE A 29 6.50 -18.45 8.24
CA ILE A 29 6.04 -19.58 7.42
C ILE A 29 7.10 -20.69 7.43
N ILE A 30 8.36 -20.36 7.13
CA ILE A 30 9.47 -21.32 7.08
C ILE A 30 9.68 -21.98 8.44
N ASP A 31 9.75 -21.21 9.51
CA ASP A 31 9.95 -21.74 10.87
C ASP A 31 8.84 -22.73 11.26
N ARG A 32 7.58 -22.41 10.95
CA ARG A 32 6.46 -23.32 11.19
C ARG A 32 6.49 -24.58 10.32
N MET A 33 6.84 -24.42 9.04
CA MET A 33 7.03 -25.56 8.14
C MET A 33 8.14 -26.48 8.65
N MET A 34 9.28 -25.93 9.07
CA MET A 34 10.38 -26.71 9.62
C MET A 34 10.01 -27.46 10.90
N ILE A 35 9.18 -26.86 11.76
CA ILE A 35 8.62 -27.55 12.93
C ILE A 35 7.71 -28.69 12.50
N ARG A 36 6.91 -28.53 11.46
CA ARG A 36 5.90 -29.51 11.02
C ARG A 36 6.48 -30.62 10.17
N ILE A 37 7.26 -30.29 9.13
CA ILE A 37 7.84 -31.25 8.19
C ILE A 37 9.32 -31.53 8.43
N GLY A 38 10.00 -30.79 9.31
CA GLY A 38 11.42 -30.93 9.63
C GLY A 38 11.77 -31.94 10.71
N ARG A 39 10.77 -32.61 11.33
CA ARG A 39 10.98 -33.50 12.50
C ARG A 39 11.40 -34.94 12.18
N GLY A 40 11.55 -35.28 10.89
CA GLY A 40 12.00 -36.58 10.44
C GLY A 40 10.88 -37.48 9.93
N ASP A 41 11.28 -38.61 9.32
CA ASP A 41 10.39 -39.56 8.62
C ASP A 41 9.26 -40.12 9.48
N ASP A 42 9.54 -40.43 10.76
CA ASP A 42 8.56 -41.01 11.68
C ASP A 42 7.35 -40.11 11.94
N TYR A 43 7.51 -38.81 11.77
CA TYR A 43 6.44 -37.84 12.02
C TYR A 43 5.45 -37.74 10.85
N LEU A 44 5.87 -38.09 9.63
CA LEU A 44 5.02 -38.11 8.43
C LEU A 44 4.22 -39.41 8.31
N LEU A 45 4.49 -40.44 9.15
CA LEU A 45 3.78 -41.70 9.17
C LEU A 45 2.45 -41.64 9.96
N THR A 46 2.06 -40.48 10.47
CA THR A 46 0.74 -40.29 11.08
C THR A 46 -0.36 -40.42 10.02
N SER A 47 -1.56 -40.81 10.44
CA SER A 47 -2.71 -40.83 9.51
C SER A 47 -2.92 -39.49 8.84
N SER A 48 -3.41 -39.51 7.59
CA SER A 48 -3.67 -38.29 6.84
C SER A 48 -4.58 -37.30 7.58
N ASP A 49 -5.53 -37.79 8.37
CA ASP A 49 -6.44 -36.95 9.16
C ASP A 49 -5.72 -36.30 10.36
N ALA A 50 -4.86 -37.06 11.07
CA ALA A 50 -4.06 -36.52 12.15
C ALA A 50 -3.08 -35.44 11.64
N TRP A 51 -2.45 -35.64 10.47
CA TRP A 51 -1.63 -34.67 9.80
C TRP A 51 -2.39 -33.38 9.51
N ARG A 52 -3.55 -33.48 8.86
CA ARG A 52 -4.39 -32.34 8.49
C ARG A 52 -4.84 -31.53 9.69
N ILE A 53 -5.28 -32.20 10.77
CA ILE A 53 -5.67 -31.52 12.00
C ILE A 53 -4.50 -30.70 12.57
N GLN A 54 -3.31 -31.26 12.60
CA GLN A 54 -2.13 -30.58 13.11
C GLN A 54 -1.70 -29.41 12.22
N VAL A 55 -1.72 -29.57 10.89
CA VAL A 55 -1.40 -28.48 9.93
C VAL A 55 -2.41 -27.35 10.06
N LEU A 56 -3.70 -27.65 10.25
CA LEU A 56 -4.72 -26.63 10.48
C LEU A 56 -4.51 -25.85 11.78
N GLN A 57 -4.15 -26.55 12.87
CA GLN A 57 -3.81 -25.90 14.14
C GLN A 57 -2.60 -24.98 14.01
N ASP A 58 -1.53 -25.45 13.36
CA ASP A 58 -0.33 -24.66 13.14
C ASP A 58 -0.61 -23.45 12.26
N SER A 59 -1.49 -23.58 11.25
CA SER A 59 -1.90 -22.46 10.42
C SER A 59 -2.68 -21.41 11.21
N GLY A 60 -3.48 -21.83 12.19
CA GLY A 60 -4.16 -20.94 13.13
C GLY A 60 -3.18 -20.16 14.00
N TYR A 61 -2.19 -20.82 14.57
CA TYR A 61 -1.12 -20.16 15.34
C TYR A 61 -0.28 -19.23 14.49
N LEU A 62 0.06 -19.63 13.25
CA LEU A 62 0.77 -18.76 12.31
C LEU A 62 0.00 -17.47 12.05
N LEU A 63 -1.31 -17.58 11.81
CA LEU A 63 -2.15 -16.40 11.58
C LEU A 63 -2.23 -15.49 12.82
N GLN A 64 -2.31 -16.07 14.03
CA GLN A 64 -2.29 -15.32 15.28
C GLN A 64 -0.97 -14.54 15.46
N ASP A 65 0.18 -15.19 15.24
CA ASP A 65 1.49 -14.55 15.37
C ASP A 65 1.67 -13.43 14.37
N ILE A 66 1.30 -13.67 13.11
CA ILE A 66 1.32 -12.63 12.07
C ILE A 66 0.41 -11.46 12.45
N THR A 67 -0.83 -11.74 12.91
CA THR A 67 -1.79 -10.69 13.27
C THR A 67 -1.30 -9.85 14.46
N ALA A 68 -0.69 -10.47 15.46
CA ALA A 68 -0.11 -9.76 16.61
C ALA A 68 1.04 -8.83 16.19
N GLU A 69 1.88 -9.27 15.26
CA GLU A 69 2.99 -8.46 14.75
C GLU A 69 2.50 -7.35 13.82
N LEU A 70 1.47 -7.59 13.00
CA LEU A 70 0.83 -6.58 12.15
C LEU A 70 0.44 -5.31 12.94
N ALA A 71 -0.04 -5.45 14.16
CA ALA A 71 -0.42 -4.31 15.00
C ALA A 71 0.78 -3.39 15.30
N LYS A 72 1.99 -3.95 15.46
CA LYS A 72 3.22 -3.16 15.70
C LYS A 72 3.65 -2.45 14.41
N TYR A 73 3.64 -3.16 13.29
CA TYR A 73 3.98 -2.58 12.00
C TYR A 73 2.99 -1.50 11.59
N THR A 74 1.69 -1.68 11.84
CA THR A 74 0.66 -0.67 11.58
C THR A 74 0.93 0.62 12.37
N LYS A 75 1.28 0.54 13.65
CA LYS A 75 1.63 1.73 14.44
C LYS A 75 2.86 2.47 13.90
N ARG A 76 3.85 1.75 13.38
CA ARG A 76 5.02 2.37 12.72
C ARG A 76 4.61 3.04 11.42
N GLN A 77 3.79 2.36 10.61
CA GLN A 77 3.30 2.86 9.34
C GLN A 77 2.41 4.10 9.50
N GLU A 78 1.56 4.12 10.52
CA GLU A 78 0.75 5.30 10.89
C GLU A 78 1.60 6.55 11.08
N LYS A 79 2.70 6.43 11.82
CA LYS A 79 3.62 7.56 12.07
C LYS A 79 4.33 8.00 10.80
N GLU A 80 4.76 7.03 9.99
CA GLU A 80 5.50 7.30 8.75
C GLU A 80 4.61 7.99 7.72
N ILE A 81 3.40 7.46 7.46
CA ILE A 81 2.45 8.06 6.53
C ILE A 81 2.07 9.48 6.99
N LYS A 82 1.83 9.67 8.29
CA LYS A 82 1.46 10.99 8.83
C LYS A 82 2.56 12.00 8.63
N ALA A 83 3.81 11.65 8.99
CA ALA A 83 4.96 12.52 8.82
C ALA A 83 5.20 12.86 7.35
N ALA A 84 5.14 11.87 6.47
CA ALA A 84 5.31 12.05 5.03
C ALA A 84 4.23 12.97 4.42
N MET A 85 2.97 12.84 4.84
CA MET A 85 1.89 13.70 4.38
C MET A 85 2.03 15.15 4.88
N GLU A 86 2.42 15.33 6.15
CA GLU A 86 2.66 16.66 6.71
C GLU A 86 3.81 17.38 6.00
N GLU A 87 4.95 16.70 5.80
CA GLU A 87 6.09 17.23 5.07
C GLU A 87 5.72 17.60 3.63
N ALA A 88 5.09 16.68 2.90
CA ALA A 88 4.70 16.90 1.52
C ALA A 88 3.66 18.01 1.39
N GLY A 89 2.71 18.12 2.32
CA GLY A 89 1.69 19.16 2.33
C GLY A 89 2.30 20.55 2.51
N VAL A 90 3.23 20.71 3.44
CA VAL A 90 3.97 21.97 3.65
C VAL A 90 4.74 22.32 2.38
N LYS A 91 5.48 21.38 1.80
CA LYS A 91 6.29 21.60 0.59
C LYS A 91 5.43 21.90 -0.63
N ALA A 92 4.25 21.31 -0.75
CA ALA A 92 3.32 21.58 -1.87
C ALA A 92 2.83 23.02 -1.85
N LEU A 93 2.62 23.62 -0.67
CA LEU A 93 2.15 25.00 -0.53
C LEU A 93 3.28 26.04 -0.62
N GLU A 94 4.53 25.66 -0.38
CA GLU A 94 5.65 26.60 -0.24
C GLU A 94 5.81 27.55 -1.44
N TYR A 95 5.62 27.03 -2.65
CA TYR A 95 5.70 27.82 -3.87
C TYR A 95 4.48 28.72 -4.06
N ASP A 96 3.28 28.15 -3.91
CA ASP A 96 2.02 28.84 -4.16
C ASP A 96 1.78 29.94 -3.12
N ASP A 97 2.09 29.68 -1.85
CA ASP A 97 1.94 30.66 -0.77
C ASP A 97 2.85 31.88 -0.99
N LYS A 98 4.04 31.73 -1.59
CA LYS A 98 4.90 32.86 -1.99
C LYS A 98 4.25 33.72 -3.07
N ILE A 99 3.54 33.12 -4.04
CA ILE A 99 2.81 33.86 -5.07
C ILE A 99 1.65 34.63 -4.43
N TYR A 100 0.88 34.02 -3.55
CA TYR A 100 -0.23 34.68 -2.86
C TYR A 100 0.27 35.82 -1.98
N GLN A 101 1.37 35.67 -1.26
CA GLN A 101 1.98 36.73 -0.46
C GLN A 101 2.46 37.89 -1.34
N ALA A 102 3.08 37.60 -2.49
CA ALA A 102 3.48 38.64 -3.44
C ALA A 102 2.29 39.43 -4.02
N ALA A 103 1.11 38.80 -4.10
CA ALA A 103 -0.14 39.45 -4.48
C ALA A 103 -0.85 40.18 -3.32
N GLY A 104 -0.23 40.27 -2.13
CA GLY A 104 -0.79 40.95 -0.96
C GLY A 104 -1.79 40.09 -0.16
N LEU A 105 -1.92 38.81 -0.44
CA LEU A 105 -2.74 37.87 0.31
C LEU A 105 -1.95 37.28 1.48
N SER A 106 -2.66 36.82 2.51
CA SER A 106 -2.03 36.24 3.73
C SER A 106 -2.49 34.81 3.92
N PRO A 107 -1.84 33.83 3.25
CA PRO A 107 -2.16 32.41 3.42
C PRO A 107 -1.88 31.94 4.85
N MET A 108 -2.87 31.30 5.47
CA MET A 108 -2.75 30.72 6.80
C MET A 108 -1.82 29.49 6.75
N PRO A 109 -0.92 29.29 7.70
CA PRO A 109 -0.11 28.06 7.74
C PRO A 109 -0.98 26.79 7.68
N LEU A 110 -0.48 25.73 7.01
CA LEU A 110 -1.21 24.47 6.84
C LEU A 110 -1.76 23.92 8.16
N THR A 111 -0.94 23.99 9.22
CA THR A 111 -1.27 23.50 10.57
C THR A 111 -2.31 24.35 11.30
N GLN A 112 -2.68 25.52 10.77
CA GLN A 112 -3.67 26.43 11.37
C GLN A 112 -4.96 26.53 10.54
N SER A 113 -4.97 26.06 9.29
CA SER A 113 -6.18 26.04 8.46
C SER A 113 -7.06 24.83 8.80
N PRO A 114 -8.28 25.05 9.34
CA PRO A 114 -9.18 23.94 9.69
C PRO A 114 -9.60 23.12 8.45
N ALA A 115 -9.65 23.72 7.28
CA ALA A 115 -10.00 23.03 6.04
C ALA A 115 -8.87 22.11 5.59
N LEU A 116 -7.63 22.58 5.63
CA LEU A 116 -6.46 21.77 5.27
C LEU A 116 -6.18 20.64 6.26
N ILE A 117 -6.37 20.89 7.57
CA ILE A 117 -6.23 19.85 8.60
C ILE A 117 -7.22 18.71 8.35
N ARG A 118 -8.52 19.01 8.19
CA ARG A 118 -9.53 17.98 7.89
C ARG A 118 -9.25 17.23 6.60
N LEU A 119 -8.72 17.91 5.62
CA LEU A 119 -8.34 17.30 4.33
C LEU A 119 -7.18 16.32 4.49
N MET A 120 -6.15 16.72 5.24
CA MET A 120 -5.03 15.85 5.56
C MET A 120 -5.47 14.60 6.34
N GLU A 121 -6.32 14.77 7.34
CA GLU A 121 -6.87 13.65 8.12
C GLU A 121 -7.64 12.66 7.22
N ARG A 122 -8.45 13.17 6.30
CA ARG A 122 -9.19 12.32 5.35
C ARG A 122 -8.24 11.52 4.45
N ASN A 123 -7.26 12.17 3.84
CA ASN A 123 -6.30 11.51 2.95
C ASN A 123 -5.39 10.54 3.71
N TYR A 124 -4.98 10.89 4.93
CA TYR A 124 -4.26 9.99 5.83
C TYR A 124 -5.06 8.71 6.11
N ASN A 125 -6.33 8.85 6.52
CA ASN A 125 -7.19 7.70 6.83
C ASN A 125 -7.43 6.82 5.60
N ALA A 126 -7.58 7.40 4.41
CA ALA A 126 -7.71 6.64 3.17
C ALA A 126 -6.44 5.82 2.87
N THR A 127 -5.26 6.44 2.95
CA THR A 127 -3.98 5.77 2.71
C THR A 127 -3.70 4.67 3.76
N LEU A 128 -4.02 4.91 5.02
CA LEU A 128 -3.91 3.91 6.08
C LEU A 128 -4.91 2.76 5.88
N GLY A 129 -6.10 3.05 5.36
CA GLY A 129 -7.10 2.04 4.99
C GLY A 129 -6.56 1.06 3.95
N GLU A 130 -5.85 1.54 2.94
CA GLU A 130 -5.18 0.70 1.95
C GLU A 130 -4.11 -0.21 2.59
N TRP A 131 -3.26 0.34 3.46
CA TRP A 131 -2.30 -0.45 4.24
C TRP A 131 -2.98 -1.58 5.01
N ASN A 132 -4.06 -1.29 5.73
CA ASN A 132 -4.80 -2.27 6.52
C ASN A 132 -5.39 -3.39 5.64
N ASN A 133 -5.86 -3.07 4.43
CA ASN A 133 -6.34 -4.05 3.46
C ASN A 133 -5.21 -4.94 2.96
N TYR A 134 -4.06 -4.37 2.62
CA TYR A 134 -2.90 -5.14 2.15
C TYR A 134 -2.38 -6.09 3.23
N THR A 135 -2.22 -5.62 4.46
CA THR A 135 -1.73 -6.46 5.56
C THR A 135 -2.68 -7.62 5.88
N ARG A 136 -3.99 -7.37 5.85
CA ARG A 136 -4.99 -8.43 6.06
C ARG A 136 -4.94 -9.48 4.95
N SER A 137 -4.91 -9.06 3.69
CA SER A 137 -4.84 -9.99 2.55
C SER A 137 -3.53 -10.76 2.54
N THR A 138 -2.41 -10.12 2.93
CA THR A 138 -1.10 -10.76 3.05
C THR A 138 -1.08 -11.82 4.15
N ALA A 139 -1.67 -11.56 5.32
CA ALA A 139 -1.77 -12.56 6.39
C ALA A 139 -2.57 -13.80 5.96
N GLN A 140 -3.69 -13.59 5.27
CA GLN A 140 -4.48 -14.70 4.71
C GLN A 140 -3.74 -15.47 3.61
N ALA A 141 -2.98 -14.76 2.76
CA ALA A 141 -2.16 -15.40 1.74
C ALA A 141 -1.03 -16.23 2.36
N ALA A 142 -0.41 -15.74 3.45
CA ALA A 142 0.60 -16.48 4.22
C ALA A 142 0.04 -17.79 4.79
N GLN A 143 -1.15 -17.76 5.37
CA GLN A 143 -1.81 -18.95 5.88
C GLN A 143 -2.08 -19.97 4.77
N ARG A 144 -2.61 -19.52 3.61
CA ARG A 144 -2.85 -20.42 2.47
C ARG A 144 -1.57 -21.02 1.92
N LEU A 145 -0.50 -20.22 1.80
CA LEU A 145 0.81 -20.70 1.34
C LEU A 145 1.34 -21.79 2.26
N PHE A 146 1.32 -21.56 3.58
CA PHE A 146 1.72 -22.56 4.57
C PHE A 146 0.95 -23.88 4.42
N LEU A 147 -0.39 -23.83 4.35
CA LEU A 147 -1.23 -25.01 4.19
C LEU A 147 -0.89 -25.79 2.91
N ASN A 148 -0.79 -25.07 1.78
CA ASN A 148 -0.51 -25.71 0.48
C ASN A 148 0.87 -26.38 0.45
N GLU A 149 1.89 -25.73 0.98
CA GLU A 149 3.25 -26.28 0.95
C GLU A 149 3.40 -27.47 1.91
N CYS A 150 2.76 -27.42 3.08
CA CYS A 150 2.74 -28.56 3.99
C CYS A 150 2.02 -29.78 3.37
N ASP A 151 0.85 -29.57 2.75
CA ASP A 151 0.09 -30.65 2.10
C ASP A 151 0.84 -31.21 0.89
N LEU A 152 1.48 -30.35 0.09
CA LEU A 152 2.29 -30.78 -1.06
C LEU A 152 3.50 -31.61 -0.63
N ALA A 153 4.24 -31.17 0.39
CA ALA A 153 5.39 -31.89 0.92
C ALA A 153 4.97 -33.26 1.48
N TYR A 154 3.90 -33.30 2.26
CA TYR A 154 3.32 -34.54 2.79
C TYR A 154 2.99 -35.53 1.67
N ASN A 155 2.22 -35.09 0.67
CA ASN A 155 1.80 -35.93 -0.45
C ASN A 155 2.98 -36.47 -1.28
N LYS A 156 4.02 -35.67 -1.51
CA LYS A 156 5.23 -36.09 -2.22
C LYS A 156 5.99 -37.19 -1.47
N VAL A 157 6.07 -37.09 -0.15
CA VAL A 157 6.77 -38.08 0.68
C VAL A 157 5.98 -39.41 0.78
N ILE A 158 4.69 -39.36 1.13
CA ILE A 158 3.88 -40.58 1.29
C ILE A 158 3.63 -41.31 -0.02
N SER A 159 3.63 -40.63 -1.16
CA SER A 159 3.56 -41.27 -2.49
C SER A 159 4.89 -41.85 -2.96
N GLY A 160 5.99 -41.60 -2.23
CA GLY A 160 7.32 -42.03 -2.62
C GLY A 160 7.91 -41.23 -3.82
N ALA A 161 7.29 -40.11 -4.21
CA ALA A 161 7.73 -39.31 -5.35
C ALA A 161 9.09 -38.67 -5.12
N VAL A 162 9.38 -38.23 -3.90
CA VAL A 162 10.66 -37.64 -3.50
C VAL A 162 11.06 -38.08 -2.09
N ALA A 163 12.36 -38.04 -1.81
CA ALA A 163 12.86 -38.28 -0.46
C ALA A 163 12.45 -37.12 0.47
N TYR A 164 12.30 -37.42 1.74
CA TYR A 164 11.88 -36.47 2.77
C TYR A 164 12.68 -35.13 2.74
N ASN A 165 14.02 -35.23 2.79
CA ASN A 165 14.87 -34.02 2.77
C ASN A 165 14.70 -33.17 1.50
N GLN A 166 14.36 -33.79 0.39
CA GLN A 166 14.08 -33.08 -0.86
C GLN A 166 12.72 -32.39 -0.77
N ALA A 167 11.68 -33.05 -0.22
CA ALA A 167 10.37 -32.42 -0.03
C ALA A 167 10.46 -31.18 0.86
N VAL A 168 11.23 -31.23 1.96
CA VAL A 168 11.49 -30.09 2.85
C VAL A 168 12.17 -28.94 2.08
N ARG A 169 13.22 -29.26 1.32
CA ARG A 169 13.96 -28.26 0.53
C ARG A 169 13.05 -27.58 -0.48
N GLU A 170 12.32 -28.37 -1.27
CA GLU A 170 11.39 -27.84 -2.28
C GLU A 170 10.31 -26.97 -1.68
N ALA A 171 9.77 -27.32 -0.52
CA ALA A 171 8.77 -26.52 0.17
C ALA A 171 9.34 -25.17 0.65
N VAL A 172 10.56 -25.16 1.22
CA VAL A 172 11.24 -23.92 1.63
C VAL A 172 11.58 -23.05 0.40
N GLU A 173 12.13 -23.64 -0.65
CA GLU A 173 12.43 -22.94 -1.90
C GLU A 173 11.17 -22.35 -2.54
N SER A 174 10.04 -23.06 -2.48
CA SER A 174 8.74 -22.57 -2.95
C SER A 174 8.29 -21.32 -2.17
N VAL A 175 8.37 -21.35 -0.84
CA VAL A 175 8.01 -20.19 0.01
C VAL A 175 8.89 -18.98 -0.28
N VAL A 176 10.21 -19.18 -0.42
CA VAL A 176 11.16 -18.11 -0.72
C VAL A 176 10.94 -17.53 -2.11
N SER A 177 10.71 -18.40 -3.11
CA SER A 177 10.59 -17.98 -4.52
C SER A 177 9.24 -17.37 -4.85
N ASN A 178 8.14 -17.95 -4.32
CA ASN A 178 6.79 -17.48 -4.58
C ASN A 178 6.40 -16.30 -3.68
N GLY A 179 6.90 -16.27 -2.44
CA GLY A 179 6.60 -15.21 -1.48
C GLY A 179 5.11 -15.11 -1.13
N VAL A 180 4.77 -13.99 -0.50
CA VAL A 180 3.38 -13.64 -0.16
C VAL A 180 3.02 -12.34 -0.87
N TYR A 181 1.90 -12.34 -1.60
CA TYR A 181 1.48 -11.26 -2.47
C TYR A 181 0.15 -10.67 -2.05
N VAL A 182 0.01 -9.34 -2.25
CA VAL A 182 -1.27 -8.64 -2.30
C VAL A 182 -1.91 -8.99 -3.64
N GLN A 183 -3.11 -9.58 -3.59
CA GLN A 183 -3.86 -9.93 -4.80
C GLN A 183 -4.99 -8.92 -5.02
N TYR A 184 -5.04 -8.36 -6.22
CA TYR A 184 -6.07 -7.42 -6.64
C TYR A 184 -7.24 -8.16 -7.34
N PRO A 185 -8.45 -7.57 -7.34
CA PRO A 185 -9.60 -8.15 -8.05
C PRO A 185 -9.37 -8.36 -9.56
N SER A 186 -8.47 -7.56 -10.16
CA SER A 186 -8.04 -7.71 -11.56
C SER A 186 -7.18 -8.94 -11.83
N GLY A 187 -6.80 -9.71 -10.80
CA GLY A 187 -5.84 -10.82 -10.90
C GLY A 187 -4.37 -10.40 -10.83
N HIS A 188 -4.08 -9.09 -10.82
CA HIS A 188 -2.73 -8.57 -10.63
C HIS A 188 -2.21 -8.91 -9.22
N ARG A 189 -0.89 -9.08 -9.10
CA ARG A 189 -0.20 -9.36 -7.85
C ARG A 189 0.97 -8.41 -7.66
N ASP A 190 1.10 -7.87 -6.46
CA ASP A 190 2.27 -7.10 -6.03
C ASP A 190 2.81 -7.67 -4.72
N THR A 191 4.10 -7.48 -4.47
CA THR A 191 4.62 -7.63 -3.11
C THR A 191 4.02 -6.56 -2.21
N ILE A 192 4.00 -6.80 -0.90
CA ILE A 192 3.44 -5.81 0.05
C ILE A 192 4.22 -4.50 0.01
N GLU A 193 5.53 -4.54 -0.25
CA GLU A 193 6.38 -3.36 -0.39
C GLU A 193 5.94 -2.52 -1.59
N THR A 194 5.82 -3.14 -2.76
CA THR A 194 5.39 -2.47 -4.00
C THR A 194 3.98 -1.87 -3.87
N ALA A 195 3.05 -2.64 -3.30
CA ALA A 195 1.69 -2.17 -3.03
C ALA A 195 1.68 -0.97 -2.08
N THR A 196 2.46 -1.02 -0.99
CA THR A 196 2.58 0.04 0.01
C THR A 196 3.20 1.29 -0.58
N ALA A 197 4.35 1.17 -1.26
CA ALA A 197 5.02 2.30 -1.89
C ALA A 197 4.10 3.01 -2.92
N ARG A 198 3.32 2.24 -3.68
CA ARG A 198 2.33 2.79 -4.61
C ARG A 198 1.21 3.53 -3.89
N ALA A 199 0.61 2.93 -2.86
CA ALA A 199 -0.48 3.53 -2.10
C ALA A 199 -0.05 4.83 -1.41
N VAL A 200 1.12 4.84 -0.78
CA VAL A 200 1.66 6.02 -0.09
C VAL A 200 1.97 7.14 -1.09
N ARG A 201 2.66 6.85 -2.20
CA ARG A 201 2.93 7.84 -3.24
C ARG A 201 1.65 8.44 -3.82
N THR A 202 0.68 7.60 -4.14
CA THR A 202 -0.62 8.02 -4.68
C THR A 202 -1.39 8.85 -3.65
N GLY A 203 -1.46 8.39 -2.41
CA GLY A 203 -2.15 9.09 -1.32
C GLY A 203 -1.53 10.47 -1.04
N ILE A 204 -0.21 10.57 -1.00
CA ILE A 204 0.51 11.84 -0.83
C ILE A 204 0.27 12.77 -2.03
N ALA A 205 0.36 12.27 -3.26
CA ALA A 205 0.14 13.08 -4.46
C ALA A 205 -1.30 13.63 -4.51
N GLN A 206 -2.29 12.82 -4.17
CA GLN A 206 -3.69 13.23 -4.07
C GLN A 206 -3.90 14.26 -2.94
N ALA A 207 -3.32 14.01 -1.76
CA ALA A 207 -3.39 14.94 -0.64
C ALA A 207 -2.81 16.31 -1.01
N CYS A 208 -1.64 16.35 -1.66
CA CYS A 208 -1.01 17.58 -2.09
C CYS A 208 -1.82 18.32 -3.14
N ALA A 209 -2.41 17.62 -4.12
CA ALA A 209 -3.29 18.23 -5.11
C ALA A 209 -4.54 18.85 -4.45
N ASP A 210 -5.17 18.13 -3.53
CA ASP A 210 -6.32 18.59 -2.77
C ASP A 210 -5.98 19.81 -1.88
N ILE A 211 -4.80 19.78 -1.23
CA ILE A 211 -4.29 20.89 -0.39
C ILE A 211 -4.10 22.14 -1.25
N THR A 212 -3.43 22.03 -2.40
CA THR A 212 -3.21 23.16 -3.33
C THR A 212 -4.54 23.74 -3.83
N LEU A 213 -5.50 22.91 -4.23
CA LEU A 213 -6.82 23.36 -4.67
C LEU A 213 -7.61 24.03 -3.53
N THR A 214 -7.54 23.49 -2.32
CA THR A 214 -8.22 24.08 -1.17
C THR A 214 -7.61 25.42 -0.80
N ARG A 215 -6.28 25.53 -0.81
CA ARG A 215 -5.56 26.80 -0.62
C ARG A 215 -5.96 27.84 -1.68
N MET A 216 -6.03 27.44 -2.94
CA MET A 216 -6.46 28.33 -4.02
C MET A 216 -7.87 28.88 -3.76
N LYS A 217 -8.80 28.06 -3.27
CA LYS A 217 -10.15 28.47 -2.87
C LYS A 217 -10.13 29.43 -1.68
N GLU A 218 -9.33 29.17 -0.64
CA GLU A 218 -9.16 30.07 0.53
C GLU A 218 -8.64 31.45 0.10
N MET A 219 -7.78 31.50 -0.92
CA MET A 219 -7.24 32.75 -1.47
C MET A 219 -8.18 33.46 -2.46
N GLY A 220 -9.38 32.94 -2.70
CA GLY A 220 -10.34 33.51 -3.65
C GLY A 220 -9.92 33.41 -5.12
N CYS A 221 -8.97 32.51 -5.42
CA CYS A 221 -8.50 32.29 -6.79
C CYS A 221 -9.31 31.21 -7.50
N SER A 222 -9.44 31.32 -8.81
CA SER A 222 -10.16 30.37 -9.67
C SER A 222 -9.37 29.92 -10.90
N LEU A 223 -8.12 30.36 -11.08
CA LEU A 223 -7.31 30.00 -12.22
C LEU A 223 -6.25 28.97 -11.83
N VAL A 224 -6.13 27.90 -12.62
CA VAL A 224 -5.15 26.82 -12.48
C VAL A 224 -4.28 26.77 -13.72
N LEU A 225 -2.96 26.74 -13.51
CA LEU A 225 -1.98 26.39 -14.54
C LEU A 225 -1.64 24.92 -14.42
N THR A 226 -1.84 24.15 -15.47
CA THR A 226 -1.44 22.75 -15.53
C THR A 226 -0.02 22.59 -16.01
N SER A 227 0.75 21.71 -15.39
CA SER A 227 2.11 21.38 -15.83
C SER A 227 2.08 20.52 -17.10
N ALA A 228 3.25 20.39 -17.74
CA ALA A 228 3.45 19.49 -18.86
C ALA A 228 4.58 18.49 -18.55
N HIS A 229 4.46 17.27 -19.03
CA HIS A 229 5.51 16.25 -18.95
C HIS A 229 5.49 15.35 -20.19
N ILE A 230 6.64 14.78 -20.53
CA ILE A 230 6.77 13.82 -21.62
C ILE A 230 6.11 12.50 -21.23
N GLY A 231 5.41 11.85 -22.18
CA GLY A 231 4.76 10.56 -21.95
C GLY A 231 3.38 10.66 -21.30
N ALA A 232 2.75 11.84 -21.35
CA ALA A 232 1.38 11.97 -20.87
C ALA A 232 0.42 11.09 -21.66
N ARG A 233 -0.55 10.51 -20.97
CA ARG A 233 -1.57 9.64 -21.55
C ARG A 233 -2.43 10.41 -22.57
N THR A 234 -2.64 9.84 -23.77
CA THR A 234 -3.40 10.49 -24.86
C THR A 234 -4.90 10.18 -24.83
N GLY A 235 -5.32 9.15 -24.10
CA GLY A 235 -6.72 8.78 -24.00
C GLY A 235 -7.42 8.62 -25.33
N SER A 236 -8.68 9.12 -25.42
CA SER A 236 -9.51 9.12 -26.63
C SER A 236 -9.13 10.22 -27.64
N GLY A 237 -8.16 11.06 -27.35
CA GLY A 237 -7.76 12.21 -28.19
C GLY A 237 -8.59 13.49 -27.99
N GLY A 238 -9.64 13.46 -27.19
CA GLY A 238 -10.51 14.58 -26.85
C GLY A 238 -10.28 15.13 -25.43
N PRO A 239 -11.09 16.13 -24.99
CA PRO A 239 -10.99 16.75 -23.68
C PRO A 239 -11.67 15.91 -22.58
N ASP A 240 -11.34 14.65 -22.50
CA ASP A 240 -11.84 13.76 -21.45
C ASP A 240 -10.81 13.53 -20.34
N HIS A 241 -11.26 12.93 -19.22
CA HIS A 241 -10.42 12.66 -18.05
C HIS A 241 -9.31 11.62 -18.30
N THR A 242 -9.34 10.92 -19.43
CA THR A 242 -8.31 9.93 -19.81
C THR A 242 -7.20 10.54 -20.65
N ASN A 243 -7.42 11.75 -21.23
CA ASN A 243 -6.48 12.44 -22.10
C ASN A 243 -5.67 13.49 -21.33
N HIS A 244 -4.63 13.04 -20.64
CA HIS A 244 -3.77 13.93 -19.87
C HIS A 244 -2.98 14.91 -20.78
N LEU A 245 -2.64 14.50 -22.00
CA LEU A 245 -1.91 15.35 -22.96
C LEU A 245 -2.73 16.60 -23.34
N TYR A 246 -4.05 16.43 -23.52
CA TYR A 246 -4.94 17.56 -23.88
C TYR A 246 -4.93 18.67 -22.83
N TRP A 247 -4.83 18.32 -21.55
CA TRP A 247 -4.93 19.24 -20.43
C TRP A 247 -3.60 19.89 -20.01
N GLN A 248 -2.47 19.54 -20.67
CA GLN A 248 -1.15 20.06 -20.31
C GLN A 248 -0.94 21.50 -20.74
N ALA A 249 -0.07 22.22 -19.98
CA ALA A 249 0.40 23.56 -20.26
C ALA A 249 -0.72 24.57 -20.53
N GLY A 250 -1.90 24.33 -19.98
CA GLY A 250 -3.07 25.20 -20.14
C GLY A 250 -3.39 25.98 -18.87
N ILE A 251 -4.08 27.12 -19.03
CA ILE A 251 -4.69 27.88 -17.94
C ILE A 251 -6.18 27.58 -17.96
N TYR A 252 -6.71 27.12 -16.84
CA TYR A 252 -8.12 26.72 -16.71
C TYR A 252 -8.80 27.48 -15.57
N SER A 253 -10.06 27.81 -15.77
CA SER A 253 -10.92 28.36 -14.72
C SER A 253 -11.62 27.23 -13.96
N VAL A 254 -11.58 27.29 -12.65
CA VAL A 254 -12.29 26.35 -11.77
C VAL A 254 -13.64 26.93 -11.38
N ASP A 255 -14.70 26.20 -11.70
CA ASP A 255 -16.06 26.48 -11.23
C ASP A 255 -16.25 25.82 -9.86
N TRP A 256 -16.06 26.58 -8.79
CA TRP A 256 -16.13 26.08 -7.42
C TRP A 256 -17.49 25.47 -7.06
N ASP A 257 -18.58 26.01 -7.61
CA ASP A 257 -19.92 25.48 -7.34
C ASP A 257 -20.09 24.07 -7.93
N LYS A 258 -19.51 23.80 -9.09
CA LYS A 258 -19.51 22.46 -9.68
C LYS A 258 -18.61 21.50 -8.89
N VAL A 259 -17.44 21.95 -8.47
CA VAL A 259 -16.52 21.14 -7.63
C VAL A 259 -17.17 20.77 -6.31
N ASP A 260 -17.81 21.69 -5.61
CA ASP A 260 -18.48 21.43 -4.35
C ASP A 260 -19.69 20.50 -4.49
N LYS A 261 -20.43 20.59 -5.60
CA LYS A 261 -21.54 19.68 -5.90
C LYS A 261 -21.03 18.25 -6.21
N ALA A 262 -19.91 18.11 -6.92
CA ALA A 262 -19.30 16.83 -7.21
C ALA A 262 -18.81 16.15 -5.91
N LYS A 263 -18.08 16.89 -5.06
CA LYS A 263 -17.60 16.37 -3.76
C LYS A 263 -18.72 15.93 -2.82
N LYS A 264 -19.88 16.57 -2.85
CA LYS A 264 -21.07 16.15 -2.08
C LYS A 264 -21.69 14.86 -2.58
N LYS A 265 -21.55 14.53 -3.88
CA LYS A 265 -22.03 13.26 -4.45
C LYS A 265 -21.14 12.07 -4.13
N GLU A 266 -19.83 12.30 -3.98
CA GLU A 266 -18.86 11.24 -3.65
C GLU A 266 -18.80 10.91 -2.17
N GLY A 267 -19.27 11.80 -1.30
CA GLY A 267 -19.25 11.65 0.18
C GLY A 267 -20.60 11.29 0.81
N GLY A 268 -21.60 10.91 0.01
CA GLY A 268 -22.94 10.52 0.47
C GLY A 268 -23.14 9.01 0.56
#